data_18e95e496997be39490b8610ae63d67d
#
_entry.id   18e95e496997be39490b8610ae63d67d
#
_cell.length_a   1.000
_cell.length_b   1.000
_cell.length_c   1.000
_cell.angle_alpha   90.00
_cell.angle_beta   90.00
_cell.angle_gamma   90.00
#
_symmetry.space_group_name_H-M   'P 1'
#
loop_
_entity.id
_entity.type
_entity.pdbx_description
1 polymer ?
#
loop_
_entity_poly.entity_id
_entity_poly.type
_entity_poly.pdbx_seq_one_letter_code
_entity_poly.pdbx_strand_id
1 'polypeptide(L)'
;MSESLAYILCTAATAVVAFALLVLRDKSRSKKLMQQLQKRLSDRQDCPDSELISTFPLQREQQIAIKFRSRLSGVLGVEANKIHPDDDLHRDFHLDTIGPFLIAAVASEFTCDPAKTGVQQVLKFRKESTKFRDFVRAISQQSS
;
A
#
# COMPACT_ATOMS: atom_id res chain seq x y z
N MET A 1 16.32 49.67 6.61
CA MET A 1 15.84 48.73 5.57
C MET A 1 16.71 47.46 5.44
N SER A 2 17.97 47.49 5.71
CA SER A 2 18.89 46.34 5.58
C SER A 2 18.68 45.24 6.64
N GLU A 3 18.41 45.62 7.89
CA GLU A 3 18.26 44.64 8.99
C GLU A 3 16.99 43.81 8.89
N SER A 4 15.89 44.41 8.49
CA SER A 4 14.61 43.67 8.29
C SER A 4 14.70 42.62 7.16
N LEU A 5 15.44 42.92 6.10
CA LEU A 5 15.65 42.01 4.98
C LEU A 5 16.56 40.84 5.38
N ALA A 6 17.59 41.08 6.18
CA ALA A 6 18.46 40.03 6.72
C ALA A 6 17.68 39.09 7.65
N TYR A 7 16.77 39.62 8.47
CA TYR A 7 15.92 38.81 9.37
C TYR A 7 14.95 37.91 8.60
N ILE A 8 14.31 38.42 7.55
CA ILE A 8 13.40 37.67 6.70
C ILE A 8 14.16 36.56 5.95
N LEU A 9 15.37 36.86 5.44
CA LEU A 9 16.20 35.89 4.75
C LEU A 9 16.68 34.76 5.69
N CYS A 10 17.08 35.10 6.92
CA CYS A 10 17.48 34.10 7.92
C CYS A 10 16.30 33.20 8.34
N THR A 11 15.13 33.77 8.56
CA THR A 11 13.93 32.96 8.92
C THR A 11 13.48 32.08 7.78
N ALA A 12 13.53 32.53 6.54
CA ALA A 12 13.22 31.71 5.36
C ALA A 12 14.24 30.57 5.19
N ALA A 13 15.54 30.85 5.35
CA ALA A 13 16.59 29.84 5.24
C ALA A 13 16.44 28.74 6.33
N THR A 14 16.16 29.11 7.58
CA THR A 14 15.95 28.16 8.67
C THR A 14 14.69 27.30 8.44
N ALA A 15 13.61 27.86 7.90
CA ALA A 15 12.40 27.12 7.57
C ALA A 15 12.65 26.09 6.45
N VAL A 16 13.40 26.45 5.41
CA VAL A 16 13.77 25.55 4.31
C VAL A 16 14.64 24.39 4.81
N VAL A 17 15.63 24.68 5.64
CA VAL A 17 16.51 23.66 6.23
C VAL A 17 15.72 22.71 7.14
N ALA A 18 14.84 23.25 7.99
CA ALA A 18 13.98 22.43 8.87
C ALA A 18 13.04 21.53 8.04
N PHE A 19 12.44 22.06 6.98
CA PHE A 19 11.59 21.29 6.08
C PHE A 19 12.39 20.18 5.35
N ALA A 20 13.58 20.50 4.84
CA ALA A 20 14.45 19.52 4.20
C ALA A 20 14.86 18.40 5.16
N LEU A 21 15.18 18.73 6.43
CA LEU A 21 15.50 17.75 7.45
C LEU A 21 14.30 16.84 7.80
N LEU A 22 13.09 17.39 7.86
CA LEU A 22 11.87 16.61 8.08
C LEU A 22 11.62 15.63 6.94
N VAL A 23 11.75 16.07 5.69
CA VAL A 23 11.59 15.21 4.50
C VAL A 23 12.65 14.11 4.47
N LEU A 24 13.91 14.43 4.77
CA LEU A 24 14.98 13.44 4.83
C LEU A 24 14.77 12.40 5.95
N ARG A 25 14.29 12.87 7.11
CA ARG A 25 13.98 12.01 8.25
C ARG A 25 12.81 11.05 7.94
N ASP A 26 11.80 11.55 7.26
CA ASP A 26 10.63 10.75 6.86
C ASP A 26 11.02 9.69 5.82
N LYS A 27 11.83 10.06 4.83
CA LYS A 27 12.38 9.17 3.82
C LYS A 27 13.28 8.06 4.42
N SER A 28 14.08 8.41 5.42
CA SER A 28 14.92 7.43 6.15
C SER A 28 14.09 6.47 6.99
N ARG A 29 13.03 6.96 7.65
CA ARG A 29 12.08 6.13 8.40
C ARG A 29 11.35 5.14 7.50
N SER A 30 10.81 5.62 6.39
CA SER A 30 10.13 4.77 5.40
C SER A 30 11.05 3.68 4.86
N LYS A 31 12.31 4.00 4.59
CA LYS A 31 13.30 3.03 4.11
C LYS A 31 13.57 1.92 5.14
N LYS A 32 13.77 2.30 6.41
CA LYS A 32 13.99 1.34 7.50
C LYS A 32 12.77 0.44 7.72
N LEU A 33 11.58 1.03 7.72
CA LEU A 33 10.32 0.29 7.86
C LEU A 33 10.16 -0.73 6.72
N MET A 34 10.44 -0.32 5.48
CA MET A 34 10.37 -1.20 4.31
C MET A 34 11.38 -2.34 4.40
N GLN A 35 12.63 -2.09 4.81
CA GLN A 35 13.64 -3.12 4.99
C GLN A 35 13.24 -4.14 6.08
N GLN A 36 12.69 -3.68 7.19
CA GLN A 36 12.18 -4.56 8.25
C GLN A 36 11.00 -5.41 7.76
N LEU A 37 10.10 -4.81 7.00
CA LEU A 37 8.97 -5.50 6.39
C LEU A 37 9.45 -6.58 5.41
N GLN A 38 10.36 -6.25 4.51
CA GLN A 38 10.93 -7.18 3.55
C GLN A 38 11.62 -8.36 4.24
N LYS A 39 12.42 -8.09 5.27
CA LYS A 39 13.06 -9.14 6.07
C LYS A 39 12.03 -10.06 6.72
N ARG A 40 11.02 -9.49 7.39
CA ARG A 40 9.96 -10.27 8.03
C ARG A 40 9.18 -11.14 7.05
N LEU A 41 8.90 -10.61 5.84
CA LEU A 41 8.17 -11.35 4.82
C LEU A 41 9.04 -12.42 4.17
N SER A 42 10.34 -12.17 3.94
CA SER A 42 11.25 -13.17 3.35
C SER A 42 11.43 -14.41 4.22
N ASP A 43 11.32 -14.27 5.54
CA ASP A 43 11.46 -15.38 6.49
C ASP A 43 10.20 -16.25 6.63
N ARG A 44 9.10 -15.89 5.92
CA ARG A 44 7.83 -16.62 5.99
C ARG A 44 7.82 -17.86 5.10
N GLN A 45 6.93 -18.80 5.45
CA GLN A 45 6.62 -19.93 4.60
C GLN A 45 6.04 -19.46 3.27
N ASP A 46 6.33 -20.18 2.20
CA ASP A 46 5.77 -19.90 0.88
C ASP A 46 4.29 -20.30 0.80
N CYS A 47 3.50 -19.44 0.16
CA CYS A 47 2.12 -19.73 -0.24
C CYS A 47 2.10 -19.80 -1.78
N PRO A 48 2.13 -20.98 -2.39
CA PRO A 48 2.11 -21.10 -3.84
C PRO A 48 0.79 -20.61 -4.43
N ASP A 49 0.77 -20.30 -5.73
CA ASP A 49 -0.43 -19.81 -6.42
C ASP A 49 -1.60 -20.80 -6.32
N SER A 50 -1.33 -22.09 -6.30
CA SER A 50 -2.36 -23.12 -6.13
C SER A 50 -3.09 -23.01 -4.79
N GLU A 51 -2.36 -22.73 -3.71
CA GLU A 51 -2.93 -22.51 -2.37
C GLU A 51 -3.72 -21.21 -2.32
N LEU A 52 -3.18 -20.12 -2.89
CA LEU A 52 -3.90 -18.85 -2.99
C LEU A 52 -5.23 -19.03 -3.74
N ILE A 53 -5.20 -19.67 -4.92
CA ILE A 53 -6.38 -19.90 -5.76
C ILE A 53 -7.42 -20.76 -5.04
N SER A 54 -7.00 -21.78 -4.30
CA SER A 54 -7.93 -22.66 -3.55
C SER A 54 -8.74 -21.92 -2.48
N THR A 55 -8.26 -20.75 -2.03
CA THR A 55 -8.97 -19.90 -1.06
C THR A 55 -10.18 -19.19 -1.67
N PHE A 56 -10.22 -19.06 -3.01
CA PHE A 56 -11.25 -18.32 -3.73
C PHE A 56 -12.11 -19.25 -4.61
N PRO A 57 -13.42 -19.37 -4.35
CA PRO A 57 -14.30 -20.26 -5.10
C PRO A 57 -14.62 -19.74 -6.51
N LEU A 58 -14.59 -18.43 -6.73
CA LEU A 58 -14.96 -17.81 -8.00
C LEU A 58 -13.71 -17.52 -8.84
N GLN A 59 -13.76 -17.89 -10.13
CA GLN A 59 -12.67 -17.65 -11.08
C GLN A 59 -12.26 -16.17 -11.13
N ARG A 60 -13.23 -15.27 -11.02
CA ARG A 60 -12.99 -13.83 -10.98
C ARG A 60 -12.18 -13.42 -9.75
N GLU A 61 -12.51 -13.92 -8.58
CA GLU A 61 -11.77 -13.69 -7.34
C GLU A 61 -10.32 -14.19 -7.47
N GLN A 62 -10.13 -15.35 -8.09
CA GLN A 62 -8.80 -15.92 -8.35
C GLN A 62 -7.95 -15.00 -9.22
N GLN A 63 -8.52 -14.46 -10.30
CA GLN A 63 -7.83 -13.51 -11.18
C GLN A 63 -7.46 -12.21 -10.47
N ILE A 64 -8.37 -11.66 -9.67
CA ILE A 64 -8.13 -10.47 -8.86
C ILE A 64 -7.02 -10.73 -7.84
N ALA A 65 -7.08 -11.87 -7.15
CA ALA A 65 -6.09 -12.26 -6.14
C ALA A 65 -4.68 -12.37 -6.73
N ILE A 66 -4.52 -13.02 -7.86
CA ILE A 66 -3.21 -13.16 -8.54
C ILE A 66 -2.67 -11.78 -8.96
N LYS A 67 -3.49 -10.94 -9.58
CA LYS A 67 -3.06 -9.60 -10.01
C LYS A 67 -2.73 -8.70 -8.83
N PHE A 68 -3.56 -8.71 -7.78
CA PHE A 68 -3.32 -7.92 -6.59
C PHE A 68 -2.05 -8.36 -5.88
N ARG A 69 -1.84 -9.68 -5.71
CA ARG A 69 -0.63 -10.24 -5.14
C ARG A 69 0.64 -9.82 -5.92
N SER A 70 0.59 -9.90 -7.25
CA SER A 70 1.68 -9.46 -8.11
C SER A 70 2.00 -7.97 -7.96
N ARG A 71 0.98 -7.11 -7.89
CA ARG A 71 1.16 -5.66 -7.68
C ARG A 71 1.74 -5.35 -6.29
N LEU A 72 1.23 -6.00 -5.25
CA LEU A 72 1.78 -5.88 -3.89
C LEU A 72 3.24 -6.32 -3.84
N SER A 73 3.56 -7.46 -4.43
CA SER A 73 4.93 -7.99 -4.55
C SER A 73 5.88 -6.95 -5.16
N GLY A 74 5.48 -6.31 -6.25
CA GLY A 74 6.28 -5.27 -6.91
C GLY A 74 6.50 -4.03 -6.05
N VAL A 75 5.45 -3.57 -5.34
CA VAL A 75 5.53 -2.38 -4.47
C VAL A 75 6.33 -2.65 -3.20
N LEU A 76 6.15 -3.83 -2.60
CA LEU A 76 6.82 -4.21 -1.36
C LEU A 76 8.26 -4.71 -1.61
N GLY A 77 8.61 -5.05 -2.85
CA GLY A 77 9.91 -5.62 -3.20
C GLY A 77 10.17 -6.98 -2.58
N VAL A 78 9.12 -7.81 -2.47
CA VAL A 78 9.17 -9.19 -1.94
C VAL A 78 8.61 -10.16 -2.97
N GLU A 79 8.95 -11.44 -2.84
CA GLU A 79 8.39 -12.47 -3.71
C GLU A 79 6.88 -12.63 -3.49
N ALA A 80 6.13 -12.84 -4.56
CA ALA A 80 4.68 -12.94 -4.51
C ALA A 80 4.20 -14.09 -3.60
N ASN A 81 4.91 -15.22 -3.60
CA ASN A 81 4.62 -16.38 -2.76
C ASN A 81 4.71 -16.13 -1.24
N LYS A 82 5.31 -15.01 -0.82
CA LYS A 82 5.37 -14.59 0.59
C LYS A 82 4.13 -13.83 1.07
N ILE A 83 3.21 -13.51 0.16
CA ILE A 83 1.96 -12.80 0.45
C ILE A 83 0.83 -13.83 0.56
N HIS A 84 0.18 -13.88 1.71
CA HIS A 84 -0.83 -14.88 2.04
C HIS A 84 -2.25 -14.28 2.00
N PRO A 85 -3.30 -15.09 1.75
CA PRO A 85 -4.69 -14.61 1.72
C PRO A 85 -5.18 -14.09 3.07
N ASP A 86 -4.57 -14.51 4.17
CA ASP A 86 -4.92 -14.09 5.53
C ASP A 86 -4.15 -12.88 6.03
N ASP A 87 -3.23 -12.34 5.23
CA ASP A 87 -2.46 -11.16 5.61
C ASP A 87 -3.36 -9.95 5.78
N ASP A 88 -3.10 -9.19 6.84
CA ASP A 88 -3.75 -7.92 7.08
C ASP A 88 -3.04 -6.80 6.32
N LEU A 89 -3.77 -6.14 5.42
CA LEU A 89 -3.21 -5.13 4.54
C LEU A 89 -2.63 -3.91 5.28
N HIS A 90 -3.21 -3.57 6.44
CA HIS A 90 -2.73 -2.45 7.26
C HIS A 90 -1.63 -2.88 8.21
N ARG A 91 -1.89 -3.91 9.00
CA ARG A 91 -0.95 -4.37 10.04
C ARG A 91 0.30 -5.03 9.47
N ASP A 92 0.13 -5.88 8.46
CA ASP A 92 1.21 -6.69 7.94
C ASP A 92 2.01 -6.01 6.84
N PHE A 93 1.39 -5.11 6.06
CA PHE A 93 2.03 -4.41 4.95
C PHE A 93 2.13 -2.89 5.10
N HIS A 94 1.58 -2.31 6.17
CA HIS A 94 1.59 -0.85 6.40
C HIS A 94 1.02 -0.06 5.21
N LEU A 95 -0.05 -0.57 4.59
CA LEU A 95 -0.62 0.05 3.39
C LEU A 95 -1.33 1.38 3.64
N ASP A 96 -1.56 1.77 4.89
CA ASP A 96 -1.97 3.11 5.28
C ASP A 96 -1.01 4.19 4.76
N THR A 97 0.28 3.86 4.68
CA THR A 97 1.33 4.78 4.21
C THR A 97 1.62 4.65 2.71
N ILE A 98 1.55 3.43 2.16
CA ILE A 98 2.02 3.12 0.80
C ILE A 98 0.83 2.82 -0.14
N GLY A 99 -0.31 2.44 0.42
CA GLY A 99 -1.31 1.66 -0.27
C GLY A 99 -2.52 2.32 -0.91
N PRO A 100 -2.92 3.57 -0.61
CA PRO A 100 -4.15 4.11 -1.18
C PRO A 100 -4.15 4.10 -2.70
N PHE A 101 -3.05 4.46 -3.33
CA PHE A 101 -2.89 4.47 -4.78
C PHE A 101 -2.82 3.06 -5.38
N LEU A 102 -2.18 2.12 -4.70
CA LEU A 102 -2.10 0.73 -5.14
C LEU A 102 -3.47 0.07 -5.11
N ILE A 103 -4.21 0.25 -4.02
CA ILE A 103 -5.57 -0.28 -3.88
C ILE A 103 -6.48 0.32 -4.94
N ALA A 104 -6.40 1.62 -5.18
CA ALA A 104 -7.16 2.29 -6.23
C ALA A 104 -6.78 1.78 -7.62
N ALA A 105 -5.50 1.59 -7.92
CA ALA A 105 -5.03 1.09 -9.20
C ALA A 105 -5.53 -0.35 -9.48
N VAL A 106 -5.47 -1.24 -8.48
CA VAL A 106 -5.98 -2.60 -8.63
C VAL A 106 -7.51 -2.61 -8.76
N ALA A 107 -8.21 -1.84 -7.94
CA ALA A 107 -9.67 -1.74 -8.04
C ALA A 107 -10.10 -1.22 -9.41
N SER A 108 -9.41 -0.23 -9.98
CA SER A 108 -9.72 0.35 -11.29
C SER A 108 -9.56 -0.65 -12.46
N GLU A 109 -8.68 -1.63 -12.34
CA GLU A 109 -8.50 -2.67 -13.37
C GLU A 109 -9.71 -3.62 -13.48
N PHE A 110 -10.53 -3.70 -12.43
CA PHE A 110 -11.61 -4.69 -12.34
C PHE A 110 -13.01 -4.09 -12.25
N THR A 111 -13.14 -2.77 -12.23
CA THR A 111 -14.42 -2.08 -12.05
C THR A 111 -14.78 -1.22 -13.24
N CYS A 112 -16.08 -1.08 -13.52
CA CYS A 112 -16.59 -0.24 -14.61
C CYS A 112 -16.48 1.26 -14.32
N ASP A 113 -16.34 1.66 -13.04
CA ASP A 113 -16.18 3.06 -12.61
C ASP A 113 -15.01 3.19 -11.64
N PRO A 114 -13.78 3.33 -12.14
CA PRO A 114 -12.57 3.36 -11.32
C PRO A 114 -12.55 4.54 -10.33
N ALA A 115 -13.15 5.68 -10.68
CA ALA A 115 -13.12 6.87 -9.85
C ALA A 115 -13.95 6.71 -8.57
N LYS A 116 -15.15 6.13 -8.67
CA LYS A 116 -16.01 5.90 -7.51
C LYS A 116 -15.54 4.74 -6.66
N THR A 117 -15.18 3.65 -7.30
CA THR A 117 -14.86 2.41 -6.61
C THR A 117 -13.51 2.48 -5.93
N GLY A 118 -12.49 2.99 -6.61
CA GLY A 118 -11.14 3.09 -6.04
C GLY A 118 -11.10 3.99 -4.81
N VAL A 119 -11.71 5.18 -4.87
CA VAL A 119 -11.72 6.13 -3.76
C VAL A 119 -12.55 5.63 -2.58
N GLN A 120 -13.76 5.09 -2.82
CA GLN A 120 -14.61 4.58 -1.75
C GLN A 120 -14.01 3.36 -1.06
N GLN A 121 -13.39 2.45 -1.80
CA GLN A 121 -12.69 1.30 -1.22
C GLN A 121 -11.50 1.75 -0.37
N VAL A 122 -10.69 2.67 -0.86
CA VAL A 122 -9.58 3.24 -0.09
C VAL A 122 -10.06 3.87 1.21
N LEU A 123 -11.14 4.65 1.17
CA LEU A 123 -11.70 5.30 2.35
C LEU A 123 -12.27 4.29 3.36
N LYS A 124 -12.92 3.23 2.89
CA LYS A 124 -13.45 2.17 3.73
C LYS A 124 -12.33 1.37 4.39
N PHE A 125 -11.34 0.94 3.61
CA PHE A 125 -10.23 0.12 4.10
C PHE A 125 -9.21 0.90 4.95
N ARG A 126 -9.23 2.23 4.90
CA ARG A 126 -8.37 3.08 5.73
C ARG A 126 -8.75 3.08 7.21
N LYS A 127 -9.96 2.66 7.55
CA LYS A 127 -10.49 2.70 8.93
C LYS A 127 -10.52 1.34 9.63
N GLU A 128 -10.42 0.25 8.89
CA GLU A 128 -10.60 -1.10 9.42
C GLU A 128 -9.45 -2.01 8.99
N SER A 129 -9.03 -2.89 9.89
CA SER A 129 -8.18 -4.03 9.58
C SER A 129 -8.85 -4.86 8.48
N THR A 130 -8.15 -5.04 7.36
CA THR A 130 -8.70 -5.74 6.19
C THR A 130 -7.75 -6.81 5.73
N LYS A 131 -8.20 -8.05 5.69
CA LYS A 131 -7.43 -9.14 5.15
C LYS A 131 -7.38 -9.09 3.63
N PHE A 132 -6.29 -9.57 3.05
CA PHE A 132 -6.12 -9.68 1.60
C PHE A 132 -7.33 -10.34 0.92
N ARG A 133 -7.81 -11.49 1.45
CA ARG A 133 -8.96 -12.21 0.90
C ARG A 133 -10.27 -11.40 0.94
N ASP A 134 -10.49 -10.61 1.99
CA ASP A 134 -11.71 -9.82 2.12
C ASP A 134 -11.71 -8.64 1.15
N PHE A 135 -10.54 -8.07 0.89
CA PHE A 135 -10.36 -7.05 -0.14
C PHE A 135 -10.66 -7.60 -1.55
N VAL A 136 -10.13 -8.77 -1.89
CA VAL A 136 -10.38 -9.43 -3.18
C VAL A 136 -11.87 -9.70 -3.39
N ARG A 137 -12.56 -10.21 -2.37
CA ARG A 137 -14.02 -10.47 -2.42
C ARG A 137 -14.82 -9.18 -2.60
N ALA A 138 -14.45 -8.13 -1.87
CA ALA A 138 -15.13 -6.84 -1.98
C ALA A 138 -15.03 -6.24 -3.39
N ILE A 139 -13.86 -6.34 -4.05
CA ILE A 139 -13.69 -5.92 -5.44
C ILE A 139 -14.52 -6.79 -6.39
N SER A 140 -14.51 -8.10 -6.18
CA SER A 140 -15.27 -9.04 -7.03
C SER A 140 -16.78 -8.75 -7.01
N GLN A 141 -17.34 -8.37 -5.87
CA GLN A 141 -18.77 -8.09 -5.71
C GLN A 141 -19.22 -6.77 -6.35
N GLN A 142 -18.34 -5.80 -6.51
CA GLN A 142 -18.70 -4.47 -7.05
C GLN A 142 -18.83 -4.41 -8.56
N SER A 143 -18.46 -5.45 -9.24
CA SER A 143 -18.42 -5.49 -10.70
C SER A 143 -19.55 -6.33 -11.31
N SER A 144 -20.58 -6.61 -10.54
CA SER A 144 -21.79 -7.34 -10.98
C SER A 144 -22.88 -6.42 -11.47
#